data_b6f8de5bbd5855b02375a33c32a8cbb0
#
_entry.id   b6f8de5bbd5855b02375a33c32a8cbb0
#
_cell.length_a   1.000
_cell.length_b   1.000
_cell.length_c   1.000
_cell.angle_alpha   90.00
_cell.angle_beta   90.00
_cell.angle_gamma   90.00
#
_symmetry.space_group_name_H-M   'P 1'
#
loop_
_entity.id
_entity.type
_entity.pdbx_description
1 polymer ?
#
loop_
_entity_poly.entity_id
_entity_poly.type
_entity_poly.pdbx_seq_one_letter_code
_entity_poly.pdbx_strand_id
1 'polypeptide(L)'
;MIFLEQAIALVEEQLKQLFIGEKTPAGLYEPIDYAMATGGKRVRPALTLMACNIFSEDTEKALMPAIALEVFHNFTLLHDDLMDNANVRRNRPTVHKRWNANTAILSGDAMLILAYQYMCMAKPEILPQLLDTFNKTALEVCEGQQYDMDFEQRFDVTIDEYLNMIRLKTAVLLATCLKTGAICGGADSTNNEALYRFGVSLGLSFQIQDDWLDVYADPDIFGKATGGDILSGKKTFLLLTALERADEKSFKEINVLLKNNEITADEKINSVKNIYDRLGVSDIALQTMNIYYQQAISFLRQVVVPDEKRKEGLELFAEKLLKREK
;
A
#
# COMPACT_ATOMS: atom_id res chain seq x y z
N MET A 1 22.34 9.20 9.96
CA MET A 1 20.92 8.81 9.96
C MET A 1 20.23 9.47 8.77
N ILE A 2 19.42 8.71 8.00
CA ILE A 2 18.67 9.22 6.85
C ILE A 2 17.19 9.35 7.23
N PHE A 3 16.57 10.48 6.92
CA PHE A 3 15.14 10.72 7.11
C PHE A 3 14.38 10.56 5.81
N LEU A 4 13.04 10.51 5.92
CA LEU A 4 12.15 10.20 4.79
C LEU A 4 12.40 11.10 3.57
N GLU A 5 12.51 12.41 3.75
CA GLU A 5 12.68 13.38 2.66
C GLU A 5 14.02 13.19 1.92
N GLN A 6 15.09 12.86 2.64
CA GLN A 6 16.39 12.55 2.06
C GLN A 6 16.37 11.24 1.27
N ALA A 7 15.73 10.22 1.84
CA ALA A 7 15.58 8.93 1.17
C ALA A 7 14.74 9.06 -0.11
N ILE A 8 13.66 9.84 -0.08
CA ILE A 8 12.85 10.15 -1.27
C ILE A 8 13.69 10.84 -2.34
N ALA A 9 14.52 11.82 -1.97
CA ALA A 9 15.35 12.55 -2.93
C ALA A 9 16.33 11.61 -3.66
N LEU A 10 17.00 10.69 -2.94
CA LEU A 10 17.88 9.69 -3.55
C LEU A 10 17.14 8.77 -4.52
N VAL A 11 15.97 8.31 -4.14
CA VAL A 11 15.12 7.47 -4.99
C VAL A 11 14.69 8.22 -6.26
N GLU A 12 14.23 9.45 -6.14
CA GLU A 12 13.79 10.26 -7.29
C GLU A 12 14.94 10.57 -8.24
N GLU A 13 16.14 10.82 -7.73
CA GLU A 13 17.32 11.00 -8.55
C GLU A 13 17.66 9.74 -9.34
N GLN A 14 17.65 8.58 -8.70
CA GLN A 14 17.91 7.30 -9.36
C GLN A 14 16.84 6.95 -10.39
N LEU A 15 15.56 7.16 -10.08
CA LEU A 15 14.46 6.92 -11.02
C LEU A 15 14.61 7.80 -12.28
N LYS A 16 14.97 9.06 -12.14
CA LYS A 16 15.24 9.94 -13.29
C LYS A 16 16.32 9.37 -14.21
N GLN A 17 17.40 8.83 -13.64
CA GLN A 17 18.50 8.26 -14.44
C GLN A 17 18.08 6.99 -15.20
N LEU A 18 17.21 6.17 -14.62
CA LEU A 18 16.80 4.88 -15.20
C LEU A 18 15.70 5.00 -16.26
N PHE A 19 14.82 6.00 -16.14
CA PHE A 19 13.66 6.21 -16.99
C PHE A 19 13.77 7.45 -17.89
N ILE A 20 15.00 7.84 -18.22
CA ILE A 20 15.29 8.88 -19.22
C ILE A 20 15.81 8.20 -20.48
N GLY A 21 15.25 8.57 -21.61
CA GLY A 21 15.76 8.21 -22.92
C GLY A 21 14.82 7.37 -23.77
N GLU A 22 15.04 7.45 -25.08
CA GLU A 22 14.26 6.68 -26.06
C GLU A 22 14.68 5.22 -25.99
N LYS A 23 13.74 4.35 -25.60
CA LYS A 23 13.88 2.91 -25.65
C LYS A 23 12.98 2.32 -26.73
N THR A 24 13.45 1.27 -27.38
CA THR A 24 12.68 0.60 -28.43
C THR A 24 12.30 -0.83 -28.01
N PRO A 25 11.09 -1.28 -28.34
CA PRO A 25 10.03 -0.55 -29.06
C PRO A 25 9.32 0.49 -28.18
N ALA A 26 9.06 1.69 -28.68
CA ALA A 26 8.45 2.81 -27.97
C ALA A 26 7.11 2.42 -27.31
N GLY A 27 6.26 1.67 -28.05
CA GLY A 27 4.97 1.22 -27.53
C GLY A 27 5.02 0.33 -26.28
N LEU A 28 6.19 -0.21 -25.92
CA LEU A 28 6.40 -0.94 -24.68
C LEU A 28 6.90 -0.01 -23.55
N TYR A 29 7.88 0.85 -23.85
CA TYR A 29 8.61 1.61 -22.83
C TYR A 29 7.96 2.95 -22.48
N GLU A 30 7.35 3.66 -23.46
CA GLU A 30 6.64 4.91 -23.15
C GLU A 30 5.53 4.76 -22.09
N PRO A 31 4.70 3.69 -22.09
CA PRO A 31 3.72 3.46 -21.02
C PRO A 31 4.38 3.18 -19.66
N ILE A 32 5.56 2.53 -19.63
CA ILE A 32 6.31 2.29 -18.40
C ILE A 32 6.82 3.64 -17.85
N ASP A 33 7.47 4.44 -18.69
CA ASP A 33 7.98 5.76 -18.29
C ASP A 33 6.83 6.66 -17.83
N TYR A 34 5.69 6.60 -18.51
CA TYR A 34 4.49 7.32 -18.12
C TYR A 34 3.97 6.87 -16.74
N ALA A 35 3.88 5.57 -16.48
CA ALA A 35 3.44 5.02 -15.19
C ALA A 35 4.39 5.45 -14.06
N MET A 36 5.70 5.34 -14.28
CA MET A 36 6.72 5.75 -13.31
C MET A 36 6.73 7.27 -13.07
N ALA A 37 6.48 8.08 -14.11
CA ALA A 37 6.40 9.54 -14.05
C ALA A 37 5.05 10.07 -13.52
N THR A 38 4.06 9.21 -13.28
CA THR A 38 2.76 9.62 -12.70
C THR A 38 2.90 10.13 -11.26
N GLY A 39 4.09 10.06 -10.71
CA GLY A 39 4.43 10.55 -9.38
C GLY A 39 4.08 9.54 -8.29
N GLY A 40 4.04 10.04 -7.07
CA GLY A 40 3.79 9.24 -5.86
C GLY A 40 4.68 9.73 -4.73
N LYS A 41 4.32 9.36 -3.50
CA LYS A 41 5.09 9.78 -2.31
C LYS A 41 6.42 9.03 -2.14
N ARG A 42 6.74 8.05 -2.99
CA ARG A 42 7.95 7.20 -2.95
C ARG A 42 8.27 6.65 -1.55
N VAL A 43 7.24 6.42 -0.75
CA VAL A 43 7.38 5.98 0.64
C VAL A 43 8.02 4.59 0.71
N ARG A 44 7.60 3.65 -0.14
CA ARG A 44 8.10 2.26 -0.12
C ARG A 44 9.60 2.15 -0.34
N PRO A 45 10.17 2.69 -1.42
CA PRO A 45 11.63 2.66 -1.61
C PRO A 45 12.37 3.50 -0.57
N ALA A 46 11.80 4.61 -0.09
CA ALA A 46 12.40 5.39 0.98
C ALA A 46 12.51 4.59 2.28
N LEU A 47 11.47 3.82 2.65
CA LEU A 47 11.51 2.93 3.81
C LEU A 47 12.57 1.83 3.66
N THR A 48 12.84 1.36 2.44
CA THR A 48 13.93 0.40 2.19
C THR A 48 15.29 1.02 2.52
N LEU A 49 15.54 2.26 2.09
CA LEU A 49 16.79 2.97 2.42
C LEU A 49 16.88 3.29 3.91
N MET A 50 15.80 3.73 4.54
CA MET A 50 15.75 4.01 5.98
C MET A 50 16.01 2.75 6.81
N ALA A 51 15.42 1.61 6.45
CA ALA A 51 15.65 0.34 7.13
C ALA A 51 17.11 -0.15 6.94
N CYS A 52 17.72 0.05 5.77
CA CYS A 52 19.14 -0.20 5.55
C CYS A 52 19.99 0.67 6.46
N ASN A 53 19.64 1.95 6.61
CA ASN A 53 20.38 2.91 7.42
C ASN A 53 20.38 2.59 8.92
N ILE A 54 19.42 1.81 9.40
CA ILE A 54 19.42 1.32 10.78
C ILE A 54 20.69 0.48 11.07
N PHE A 55 21.13 -0.33 10.11
CA PHE A 55 22.21 -1.28 10.28
C PHE A 55 23.52 -0.85 9.58
N SER A 56 23.45 0.10 8.64
CA SER A 56 24.61 0.53 7.85
C SER A 56 24.54 2.01 7.53
N GLU A 57 25.69 2.68 7.48
CA GLU A 57 25.80 4.05 6.99
C GLU A 57 25.73 4.14 5.47
N ASP A 58 26.21 3.08 4.79
CA ASP A 58 26.13 2.92 3.34
C ASP A 58 24.75 2.42 2.94
N THR A 59 23.90 3.34 2.47
CA THR A 59 22.54 3.04 1.97
C THR A 59 22.50 2.77 0.46
N GLU A 60 23.57 3.05 -0.28
CA GLU A 60 23.62 2.83 -1.73
C GLU A 60 23.41 1.37 -2.11
N LYS A 61 23.89 0.45 -1.27
CA LYS A 61 23.71 -1.00 -1.45
C LYS A 61 22.25 -1.46 -1.42
N ALA A 62 21.32 -0.65 -0.88
CA ALA A 62 19.89 -0.91 -0.90
C ALA A 62 19.15 -0.13 -2.00
N LEU A 63 19.84 0.75 -2.75
CA LEU A 63 19.18 1.65 -3.70
C LEU A 63 18.52 0.87 -4.85
N MET A 64 19.23 -0.04 -5.50
CA MET A 64 18.65 -0.81 -6.61
C MET A 64 17.56 -1.79 -6.14
N PRO A 65 17.68 -2.52 -5.01
CA PRO A 65 16.56 -3.26 -4.41
C PRO A 65 15.35 -2.36 -4.06
N ALA A 66 15.57 -1.13 -3.58
CA ALA A 66 14.48 -0.18 -3.33
C ALA A 66 13.76 0.23 -4.63
N ILE A 67 14.51 0.50 -5.70
CA ILE A 67 13.96 0.79 -7.04
C ILE A 67 13.18 -0.42 -7.56
N ALA A 68 13.69 -1.64 -7.38
CA ALA A 68 12.99 -2.88 -7.77
C ALA A 68 11.59 -2.95 -7.14
N LEU A 69 11.50 -2.68 -5.85
CA LEU A 69 10.22 -2.68 -5.11
C LEU A 69 9.28 -1.55 -5.56
N GLU A 70 9.81 -0.38 -5.91
CA GLU A 70 9.00 0.72 -6.46
C GLU A 70 8.48 0.41 -7.86
N VAL A 71 9.30 -0.20 -8.73
CA VAL A 71 8.88 -0.64 -10.07
C VAL A 71 7.82 -1.74 -9.95
N PHE A 72 8.02 -2.72 -9.08
CA PHE A 72 7.03 -3.75 -8.77
C PHE A 72 5.72 -3.13 -8.27
N HIS A 73 5.78 -2.17 -7.34
CA HIS A 73 4.57 -1.48 -6.88
C HIS A 73 3.82 -0.77 -8.01
N ASN A 74 4.54 -0.07 -8.89
CA ASN A 74 3.89 0.62 -10.01
C ASN A 74 3.35 -0.38 -11.07
N PHE A 75 3.98 -1.56 -11.23
CA PHE A 75 3.44 -2.68 -11.99
C PHE A 75 2.07 -3.11 -11.43
N THR A 76 2.00 -3.36 -10.11
CA THR A 76 0.73 -3.77 -9.49
C THR A 76 -0.36 -2.72 -9.64
N LEU A 77 -0.02 -1.43 -9.50
CA LEU A 77 -0.98 -0.34 -9.72
C LEU A 77 -1.48 -0.26 -11.17
N LEU A 78 -0.61 -0.52 -12.15
CA LEU A 78 -0.95 -0.47 -13.57
C LEU A 78 -1.94 -1.59 -13.94
N HIS A 79 -1.74 -2.81 -13.42
CA HIS A 79 -2.65 -3.93 -13.62
C HIS A 79 -3.95 -3.76 -12.81
N ASP A 80 -3.87 -3.28 -11.57
CA ASP A 80 -5.02 -2.93 -10.73
C ASP A 80 -5.95 -1.93 -11.44
N ASP A 81 -5.40 -0.84 -11.99
CA ASP A 81 -6.15 0.13 -12.79
C ASP A 81 -6.90 -0.49 -13.97
N LEU A 82 -6.30 -1.50 -14.62
CA LEU A 82 -6.94 -2.21 -15.73
C LEU A 82 -8.07 -3.12 -15.24
N MET A 83 -7.84 -3.88 -14.16
CA MET A 83 -8.83 -4.79 -13.56
C MET A 83 -10.06 -4.02 -13.05
N ASP A 84 -9.82 -2.88 -12.38
CA ASP A 84 -10.87 -2.01 -11.86
C ASP A 84 -11.50 -1.11 -12.93
N ASN A 85 -11.00 -1.17 -14.17
CA ASN A 85 -11.41 -0.28 -15.26
C ASN A 85 -11.34 1.21 -14.88
N ALA A 86 -10.37 1.58 -14.05
CA ALA A 86 -10.20 2.94 -13.53
C ALA A 86 -9.83 3.93 -14.63
N ASN A 87 -10.53 5.07 -14.68
CA ASN A 87 -10.27 6.07 -15.73
C ASN A 87 -9.04 6.93 -15.42
N VAL A 88 -8.79 7.19 -14.15
CA VAL A 88 -7.81 8.19 -13.68
C VAL A 88 -7.05 7.64 -12.48
N ARG A 89 -5.73 7.85 -12.47
CA ARG A 89 -4.86 7.68 -11.31
C ARG A 89 -4.00 8.92 -11.09
N ARG A 90 -4.05 9.48 -9.88
CA ARG A 90 -3.27 10.70 -9.53
C ARG A 90 -3.52 11.85 -10.52
N ASN A 91 -4.78 12.10 -10.85
CA ASN A 91 -5.25 13.14 -11.78
C ASN A 91 -4.73 12.99 -13.23
N ARG A 92 -4.26 11.80 -13.62
CA ARG A 92 -3.84 11.50 -15.01
C ARG A 92 -4.58 10.27 -15.52
N PRO A 93 -4.90 10.18 -16.83
CA PRO A 93 -5.49 8.98 -17.41
C PRO A 93 -4.66 7.73 -17.08
N THR A 94 -5.31 6.61 -16.79
CA THR A 94 -4.62 5.33 -16.61
C THR A 94 -4.01 4.84 -17.92
N VAL A 95 -3.03 3.93 -17.84
CA VAL A 95 -2.32 3.45 -19.04
C VAL A 95 -3.28 2.84 -20.06
N HIS A 96 -4.22 2.01 -19.62
CA HIS A 96 -5.19 1.37 -20.54
C HIS A 96 -6.19 2.37 -21.16
N LYS A 97 -6.43 3.52 -20.54
CA LYS A 97 -7.25 4.60 -21.12
C LYS A 97 -6.45 5.49 -22.08
N ARG A 98 -5.17 5.70 -21.80
CA ARG A 98 -4.30 6.50 -22.68
C ARG A 98 -3.83 5.74 -23.92
N TRP A 99 -3.57 4.45 -23.79
CA TRP A 99 -3.20 3.55 -24.90
C TRP A 99 -4.31 2.53 -25.14
N ASN A 100 -4.18 1.33 -24.58
CA ASN A 100 -5.18 0.27 -24.63
C ASN A 100 -4.85 -0.83 -23.60
N ALA A 101 -5.75 -1.80 -23.43
CA ALA A 101 -5.61 -2.90 -22.48
C ALA A 101 -4.37 -3.77 -22.75
N ASN A 102 -4.11 -4.13 -24.02
CA ASN A 102 -2.97 -4.98 -24.39
C ASN A 102 -1.64 -4.30 -24.07
N THR A 103 -1.55 -2.97 -24.30
CA THR A 103 -0.38 -2.19 -23.92
C THR A 103 -0.18 -2.17 -22.41
N ALA A 104 -1.26 -2.01 -21.63
CA ALA A 104 -1.19 -2.04 -20.17
C ALA A 104 -0.68 -3.40 -19.68
N ILE A 105 -1.21 -4.51 -20.19
CA ILE A 105 -0.75 -5.86 -19.83
C ILE A 105 0.74 -6.02 -20.12
N LEU A 106 1.14 -5.80 -21.38
CA LEU A 106 2.52 -6.07 -21.81
C LEU A 106 3.55 -5.15 -21.13
N SER A 107 3.21 -3.87 -20.94
CA SER A 107 4.09 -2.94 -20.22
C SER A 107 4.19 -3.29 -18.74
N GLY A 108 3.11 -3.75 -18.12
CA GLY A 108 3.12 -4.27 -16.75
C GLY A 108 4.01 -5.50 -16.62
N ASP A 109 3.87 -6.50 -17.52
CA ASP A 109 4.73 -7.68 -17.53
C ASP A 109 6.23 -7.30 -17.65
N ALA A 110 6.53 -6.35 -18.54
CA ALA A 110 7.89 -5.84 -18.68
C ALA A 110 8.39 -5.14 -17.38
N MET A 111 7.51 -4.40 -16.69
CA MET A 111 7.86 -3.79 -15.38
C MET A 111 8.19 -4.85 -14.33
N LEU A 112 7.45 -5.96 -14.28
CA LEU A 112 7.77 -7.07 -13.37
C LEU A 112 9.17 -7.62 -13.66
N ILE A 113 9.52 -7.84 -14.94
CA ILE A 113 10.86 -8.30 -15.34
C ILE A 113 11.93 -7.27 -14.96
N LEU A 114 11.68 -5.98 -15.18
CA LEU A 114 12.58 -4.90 -14.78
C LEU A 114 12.79 -4.88 -13.24
N ALA A 115 11.73 -5.13 -12.46
CA ALA A 115 11.85 -5.23 -11.02
C ALA A 115 12.82 -6.35 -10.61
N TYR A 116 12.73 -7.53 -11.24
CA TYR A 116 13.70 -8.60 -11.03
C TYR A 116 15.12 -8.21 -11.45
N GLN A 117 15.29 -7.56 -12.61
CA GLN A 117 16.62 -7.11 -13.06
C GLN A 117 17.25 -6.16 -12.04
N TYR A 118 16.51 -5.19 -11.51
CA TYR A 118 17.02 -4.27 -10.50
C TYR A 118 17.29 -4.95 -9.16
N MET A 119 16.44 -5.91 -8.74
CA MET A 119 16.68 -6.69 -7.53
C MET A 119 17.97 -7.52 -7.66
N CYS A 120 18.25 -8.09 -8.83
CA CYS A 120 19.46 -8.86 -9.12
C CYS A 120 20.75 -8.02 -9.16
N MET A 121 20.67 -6.70 -9.08
CA MET A 121 21.84 -5.82 -8.92
C MET A 121 22.36 -5.78 -7.46
N ALA A 122 21.66 -6.42 -6.53
CA ALA A 122 22.15 -6.59 -5.16
C ALA A 122 23.40 -7.46 -5.10
N LYS A 123 24.14 -7.39 -3.96
CA LYS A 123 25.32 -8.24 -3.75
C LYS A 123 24.95 -9.72 -3.83
N PRO A 124 25.79 -10.56 -4.48
CA PRO A 124 25.50 -11.99 -4.67
C PRO A 124 25.22 -12.75 -3.37
N GLU A 125 25.88 -12.37 -2.26
CA GLU A 125 25.79 -13.06 -0.97
C GLU A 125 24.39 -12.95 -0.34
N ILE A 126 23.68 -11.85 -0.59
CA ILE A 126 22.34 -11.59 -0.03
C ILE A 126 21.22 -11.81 -1.06
N LEU A 127 21.57 -11.97 -2.34
CA LEU A 127 20.60 -12.08 -3.42
C LEU A 127 19.59 -13.23 -3.24
N PRO A 128 20.00 -14.45 -2.84
CA PRO A 128 19.03 -15.54 -2.62
C PRO A 128 17.97 -15.18 -1.58
N GLN A 129 18.36 -14.51 -0.48
CA GLN A 129 17.42 -14.10 0.57
C GLN A 129 16.49 -12.97 0.11
N LEU A 130 17.00 -12.04 -0.69
CA LEU A 130 16.19 -10.97 -1.29
C LEU A 130 15.15 -11.52 -2.26
N LEU A 131 15.56 -12.45 -3.15
CA LEU A 131 14.66 -13.07 -4.11
C LEU A 131 13.60 -13.96 -3.44
N ASP A 132 13.96 -14.72 -2.40
CA ASP A 132 12.98 -15.49 -1.62
C ASP A 132 11.92 -14.56 -1.01
N THR A 133 12.35 -13.47 -0.36
CA THR A 133 11.46 -12.47 0.23
C THR A 133 10.58 -11.80 -0.84
N PHE A 134 11.16 -11.42 -1.99
CA PHE A 134 10.45 -10.77 -3.07
C PHE A 134 9.43 -11.70 -3.74
N ASN A 135 9.80 -12.94 -4.06
CA ASN A 135 8.93 -13.92 -4.70
C ASN A 135 7.70 -14.23 -3.84
N LYS A 136 7.93 -14.46 -2.54
CA LYS A 136 6.84 -14.69 -1.60
C LYS A 136 5.87 -13.50 -1.58
N THR A 137 6.40 -12.30 -1.46
CA THR A 137 5.58 -11.08 -1.43
C THR A 137 4.85 -10.84 -2.75
N ALA A 138 5.50 -11.07 -3.88
CA ALA A 138 4.88 -10.90 -5.19
C ALA A 138 3.67 -11.84 -5.35
N LEU A 139 3.78 -13.09 -4.89
CA LEU A 139 2.67 -14.03 -4.90
C LEU A 139 1.57 -13.60 -3.91
N GLU A 140 1.94 -13.23 -2.68
CA GLU A 140 0.98 -12.75 -1.66
C GLU A 140 0.18 -11.54 -2.16
N VAL A 141 0.81 -10.61 -2.90
CA VAL A 141 0.10 -9.45 -3.49
C VAL A 141 -0.91 -9.90 -4.55
N CYS A 142 -0.56 -10.88 -5.39
CA CYS A 142 -1.51 -11.46 -6.36
C CYS A 142 -2.68 -12.15 -5.66
N GLU A 143 -2.42 -12.92 -4.62
CA GLU A 143 -3.46 -13.56 -3.79
C GLU A 143 -4.38 -12.50 -3.14
N GLY A 144 -3.80 -11.43 -2.61
CA GLY A 144 -4.55 -10.31 -2.03
C GLY A 144 -5.45 -9.61 -3.05
N GLN A 145 -4.96 -9.41 -4.27
CA GLN A 145 -5.76 -8.84 -5.36
C GLN A 145 -6.90 -9.79 -5.77
N GLN A 146 -6.65 -11.09 -5.83
CA GLN A 146 -7.70 -12.06 -6.14
C GLN A 146 -8.80 -12.06 -5.06
N TYR A 147 -8.43 -12.03 -3.76
CA TYR A 147 -9.42 -11.91 -2.69
C TYR A 147 -10.25 -10.63 -2.80
N ASP A 148 -9.64 -9.48 -3.12
CA ASP A 148 -10.35 -8.21 -3.29
C ASP A 148 -11.41 -8.31 -4.40
N MET A 149 -11.05 -8.91 -5.55
CA MET A 149 -11.98 -9.17 -6.66
C MET A 149 -13.10 -10.15 -6.26
N ASP A 150 -12.77 -11.26 -5.58
CA ASP A 150 -13.74 -12.26 -5.15
C ASP A 150 -14.76 -11.65 -4.17
N PHE A 151 -14.32 -10.73 -3.29
CA PHE A 151 -15.18 -10.07 -2.31
C PHE A 151 -16.23 -9.16 -2.94
N GLU A 152 -16.02 -8.65 -4.14
CA GLU A 152 -17.04 -7.89 -4.87
C GLU A 152 -18.32 -8.72 -5.10
N GLN A 153 -18.16 -10.02 -5.33
CA GLN A 153 -19.26 -10.94 -5.64
C GLN A 153 -19.85 -11.63 -4.40
N ARG A 154 -19.19 -11.52 -3.24
CA ARG A 154 -19.59 -12.21 -2.00
C ARG A 154 -20.37 -11.30 -1.08
N PHE A 155 -21.30 -11.89 -0.31
CA PHE A 155 -22.12 -11.22 0.71
C PHE A 155 -21.79 -11.69 2.13
N ASP A 156 -20.95 -12.69 2.27
CA ASP A 156 -20.60 -13.40 3.50
C ASP A 156 -19.16 -13.13 3.96
N VAL A 157 -18.52 -12.08 3.43
CA VAL A 157 -17.15 -11.70 3.79
C VAL A 157 -17.09 -11.30 5.25
N THR A 158 -16.15 -11.88 5.99
CA THR A 158 -15.90 -11.58 7.40
C THR A 158 -14.82 -10.51 7.58
N ILE A 159 -14.74 -9.90 8.78
CA ILE A 159 -13.67 -8.95 9.12
C ILE A 159 -12.30 -9.64 9.05
N ASP A 160 -12.18 -10.89 9.49
CA ASP A 160 -10.91 -11.63 9.45
C ASP A 160 -10.44 -11.89 8.00
N GLU A 161 -11.36 -12.24 7.09
CA GLU A 161 -11.03 -12.37 5.66
C GLU A 161 -10.59 -11.05 5.07
N TYR A 162 -11.27 -9.95 5.41
CA TYR A 162 -10.89 -8.60 4.98
C TYR A 162 -9.48 -8.21 5.48
N LEU A 163 -9.20 -8.42 6.78
CA LEU A 163 -7.89 -8.15 7.36
C LEU A 163 -6.79 -8.97 6.68
N ASN A 164 -7.06 -10.23 6.34
CA ASN A 164 -6.12 -11.05 5.58
C ASN A 164 -5.92 -10.51 4.15
N MET A 165 -6.98 -10.09 3.48
CA MET A 165 -6.91 -9.51 2.13
C MET A 165 -6.04 -8.25 2.12
N ILE A 166 -6.28 -7.27 3.02
CA ILE A 166 -5.46 -6.05 3.09
C ILE A 166 -4.03 -6.32 3.55
N ARG A 167 -3.81 -7.35 4.39
CA ARG A 167 -2.47 -7.81 4.72
C ARG A 167 -1.73 -8.23 3.46
N LEU A 168 -2.33 -9.08 2.63
CA LEU A 168 -1.74 -9.60 1.40
C LEU A 168 -1.61 -8.52 0.32
N LYS A 169 -2.66 -7.76 0.04
CA LYS A 169 -2.67 -6.75 -1.04
C LYS A 169 -1.78 -5.54 -0.73
N THR A 170 -1.71 -5.12 0.54
CA THR A 170 -1.10 -3.83 0.91
C THR A 170 0.07 -3.96 1.89
N ALA A 171 -0.12 -4.66 3.02
CA ALA A 171 0.82 -4.60 4.13
C ALA A 171 2.12 -5.38 3.87
N VAL A 172 2.05 -6.54 3.20
CA VAL A 172 3.23 -7.37 2.94
C VAL A 172 4.28 -6.68 2.07
N LEU A 173 3.86 -5.84 1.12
CA LEU A 173 4.82 -5.10 0.29
C LEU A 173 5.54 -4.01 1.10
N LEU A 174 4.84 -3.31 2.00
CA LEU A 174 5.46 -2.36 2.92
C LEU A 174 6.47 -3.06 3.84
N ALA A 175 6.08 -4.21 4.39
CA ALA A 175 6.93 -5.04 5.25
C ALA A 175 8.17 -5.55 4.50
N THR A 176 8.00 -5.95 3.24
CA THR A 176 9.10 -6.39 2.37
C THR A 176 10.08 -5.26 2.08
N CYS A 177 9.62 -4.03 1.89
CA CYS A 177 10.50 -2.88 1.76
C CYS A 177 11.43 -2.73 2.97
N LEU A 178 10.89 -2.82 4.17
CA LEU A 178 11.66 -2.73 5.41
C LEU A 178 12.62 -3.92 5.58
N LYS A 179 12.15 -5.14 5.35
CA LYS A 179 12.99 -6.35 5.43
C LYS A 179 14.11 -6.34 4.39
N THR A 180 13.82 -5.94 3.15
CA THR A 180 14.83 -5.79 2.09
C THR A 180 15.92 -4.80 2.49
N GLY A 181 15.53 -3.65 3.02
CA GLY A 181 16.49 -2.66 3.53
C GLY A 181 17.36 -3.23 4.66
N ALA A 182 16.75 -3.93 5.61
CA ALA A 182 17.45 -4.55 6.72
C ALA A 182 18.48 -5.62 6.24
N ILE A 183 18.08 -6.49 5.31
CA ILE A 183 18.98 -7.48 4.69
C ILE A 183 20.16 -6.78 4.01
N CYS A 184 19.90 -5.74 3.20
CA CYS A 184 20.95 -4.93 2.57
C CYS A 184 21.85 -4.27 3.61
N GLY A 185 21.29 -3.85 4.74
CA GLY A 185 22.01 -3.28 5.88
C GLY A 185 22.92 -4.25 6.63
N GLY A 186 22.69 -5.55 6.47
CA GLY A 186 23.42 -6.60 7.19
C GLY A 186 22.76 -7.01 8.52
N ALA A 187 21.46 -6.78 8.67
CA ALA A 187 20.70 -7.24 9.82
C ALA A 187 20.66 -8.77 9.92
N ASP A 188 20.63 -9.28 11.13
CA ASP A 188 20.40 -10.70 11.38
C ASP A 188 18.91 -11.09 11.14
N SER A 189 18.62 -12.39 11.21
CA SER A 189 17.28 -12.92 10.97
C SER A 189 16.23 -12.40 11.96
N THR A 190 16.62 -12.16 13.20
CA THR A 190 15.72 -11.65 14.26
C THR A 190 15.30 -10.21 13.98
N ASN A 191 16.26 -9.36 13.64
CA ASN A 191 16.03 -7.98 13.25
C ASN A 191 15.23 -7.85 11.94
N ASN A 192 15.55 -8.72 10.95
CA ASN A 192 14.81 -8.80 9.70
C ASN A 192 13.32 -9.12 9.94
N GLU A 193 13.03 -10.09 10.80
CA GLU A 193 11.67 -10.49 11.15
C GLU A 193 10.94 -9.41 11.96
N ALA A 194 11.62 -8.75 12.90
CA ALA A 194 11.03 -7.66 13.67
C ALA A 194 10.61 -6.49 12.76
N LEU A 195 11.45 -6.09 11.81
CA LEU A 195 11.11 -5.04 10.83
C LEU A 195 10.03 -5.47 9.86
N TYR A 196 9.98 -6.74 9.47
CA TYR A 196 8.89 -7.27 8.66
C TYR A 196 7.55 -7.16 9.41
N ARG A 197 7.49 -7.61 10.67
CA ARG A 197 6.29 -7.52 11.51
C ARG A 197 5.87 -6.08 11.79
N PHE A 198 6.84 -5.20 12.03
CA PHE A 198 6.58 -3.75 12.11
C PHE A 198 5.85 -3.27 10.86
N GLY A 199 6.37 -3.62 9.67
CA GLY A 199 5.79 -3.22 8.39
C GLY A 199 4.38 -3.79 8.15
N VAL A 200 4.14 -5.06 8.50
CA VAL A 200 2.80 -5.67 8.39
C VAL A 200 1.80 -4.93 9.28
N SER A 201 2.12 -4.75 10.56
CA SER A 201 1.21 -4.09 11.49
C SER A 201 0.96 -2.62 11.10
N LEU A 202 2.00 -1.90 10.67
CA LEU A 202 1.85 -0.53 10.19
C LEU A 202 1.00 -0.44 8.92
N GLY A 203 1.15 -1.40 8.00
CA GLY A 203 0.35 -1.48 6.77
C GLY A 203 -1.12 -1.75 7.03
N LEU A 204 -1.44 -2.62 7.99
CA LEU A 204 -2.82 -2.88 8.43
C LEU A 204 -3.44 -1.62 9.08
N SER A 205 -2.71 -0.97 9.98
CA SER A 205 -3.15 0.30 10.59
C SER A 205 -3.44 1.36 9.53
N PHE A 206 -2.55 1.47 8.53
CA PHE A 206 -2.68 2.43 7.43
C PHE A 206 -3.92 2.15 6.56
N GLN A 207 -4.20 0.88 6.22
CA GLN A 207 -5.34 0.56 5.37
C GLN A 207 -6.67 0.80 6.09
N ILE A 208 -6.77 0.44 7.38
CA ILE A 208 -7.97 0.75 8.16
C ILE A 208 -8.17 2.27 8.28
N GLN A 209 -7.07 3.04 8.39
CA GLN A 209 -7.13 4.50 8.37
C GLN A 209 -7.62 5.04 7.01
N ASP A 210 -7.15 4.48 5.89
CA ASP A 210 -7.59 4.89 4.55
C ASP A 210 -9.11 4.64 4.39
N ASP A 211 -9.63 3.49 4.84
CA ASP A 211 -11.07 3.20 4.84
C ASP A 211 -11.86 4.20 5.71
N TRP A 212 -11.31 4.54 6.89
CA TRP A 212 -11.94 5.51 7.77
C TRP A 212 -11.96 6.91 7.16
N LEU A 213 -10.85 7.34 6.56
CA LEU A 213 -10.71 8.65 5.92
C LEU A 213 -11.64 8.77 4.70
N ASP A 214 -11.90 7.71 3.94
CA ASP A 214 -12.85 7.74 2.83
C ASP A 214 -14.27 8.14 3.29
N VAL A 215 -14.65 7.82 4.52
CA VAL A 215 -16.00 8.12 5.05
C VAL A 215 -16.03 9.38 5.91
N TYR A 216 -14.97 9.64 6.71
CA TYR A 216 -15.00 10.61 7.80
C TYR A 216 -14.08 11.82 7.60
N ALA A 217 -13.18 11.80 6.62
CA ALA A 217 -12.31 12.94 6.38
C ALA A 217 -13.11 14.16 5.89
N ASP A 218 -12.60 15.35 6.22
CA ASP A 218 -13.07 16.59 5.61
C ASP A 218 -12.58 16.65 4.15
N PRO A 219 -13.47 16.72 3.14
CA PRO A 219 -13.08 16.75 1.73
C PRO A 219 -12.15 17.91 1.39
N ASP A 220 -12.30 19.06 2.05
CA ASP A 220 -11.50 20.26 1.81
C ASP A 220 -10.06 20.09 2.31
N ILE A 221 -9.88 19.28 3.35
CA ILE A 221 -8.57 18.95 3.93
C ILE A 221 -7.95 17.74 3.22
N PHE A 222 -8.75 16.70 2.96
CA PHE A 222 -8.28 15.45 2.37
C PHE A 222 -7.92 15.57 0.88
N GLY A 223 -8.50 16.58 0.19
CA GLY A 223 -8.22 16.88 -1.22
C GLY A 223 -8.79 15.84 -2.20
N LYS A 224 -9.73 15.00 -1.76
CA LYS A 224 -10.47 14.02 -2.56
C LYS A 224 -11.93 13.99 -2.12
N ALA A 225 -12.82 13.61 -3.04
CA ALA A 225 -14.19 13.29 -2.68
C ALA A 225 -14.19 12.10 -1.70
N THR A 226 -15.01 12.18 -0.67
CA THR A 226 -15.21 11.11 0.34
C THR A 226 -16.43 10.26 -0.02
N GLY A 227 -16.50 9.04 0.53
CA GLY A 227 -17.63 8.12 0.35
C GLY A 227 -17.57 7.26 -0.91
N GLY A 228 -16.42 7.22 -1.61
CA GLY A 228 -16.22 6.39 -2.79
C GLY A 228 -16.46 4.92 -2.52
N ASP A 229 -16.01 4.40 -1.38
CA ASP A 229 -16.17 3.02 -0.95
C ASP A 229 -17.65 2.68 -0.68
N ILE A 230 -18.42 3.61 -0.11
CA ILE A 230 -19.86 3.45 0.10
C ILE A 230 -20.59 3.39 -1.25
N LEU A 231 -20.24 4.25 -2.19
CA LEU A 231 -20.90 4.33 -3.49
C LEU A 231 -20.67 3.07 -4.32
N SER A 232 -19.44 2.52 -4.26
CA SER A 232 -19.08 1.27 -4.94
C SER A 232 -19.57 0.00 -4.21
N GLY A 233 -20.02 0.13 -2.96
CA GLY A 233 -20.41 -1.01 -2.11
C GLY A 233 -19.23 -1.90 -1.73
N LYS A 234 -18.02 -1.33 -1.65
CA LYS A 234 -16.79 -2.04 -1.33
C LYS A 234 -16.84 -2.64 0.08
N LYS A 235 -16.36 -3.87 0.23
CA LYS A 235 -16.28 -4.58 1.53
C LYS A 235 -15.08 -4.05 2.32
N THR A 236 -15.24 -2.85 2.92
CA THR A 236 -14.26 -2.21 3.78
C THR A 236 -14.41 -2.64 5.23
N PHE A 237 -13.42 -2.33 6.07
CA PHE A 237 -13.50 -2.57 7.52
C PHE A 237 -14.77 -1.96 8.12
N LEU A 238 -15.15 -0.74 7.67
CA LEU A 238 -16.31 -0.04 8.20
C LEU A 238 -17.62 -0.74 7.83
N LEU A 239 -17.78 -1.12 6.56
CA LEU A 239 -19.00 -1.82 6.12
C LEU A 239 -19.15 -3.16 6.83
N LEU A 240 -18.09 -3.97 6.91
CA LEU A 240 -18.12 -5.28 7.55
C LEU A 240 -18.41 -5.17 9.05
N THR A 241 -17.79 -4.20 9.74
CA THR A 241 -18.08 -3.90 11.15
C THR A 241 -19.54 -3.49 11.33
N ALA A 242 -20.08 -2.67 10.43
CA ALA A 242 -21.47 -2.27 10.49
C ALA A 242 -22.42 -3.47 10.32
N LEU A 243 -22.15 -4.36 9.36
CA LEU A 243 -22.97 -5.56 9.12
C LEU A 243 -22.93 -6.55 10.29
N GLU A 244 -21.76 -6.74 10.92
CA GLU A 244 -21.59 -7.62 12.08
C GLU A 244 -22.35 -7.10 13.33
N ARG A 245 -22.42 -5.77 13.51
CA ARG A 245 -23.06 -5.13 14.66
C ARG A 245 -24.54 -4.82 14.44
N ALA A 246 -25.01 -4.92 13.20
CA ALA A 246 -26.37 -4.52 12.84
C ALA A 246 -27.42 -5.44 13.46
N ASP A 247 -28.46 -4.84 14.06
CA ASP A 247 -29.71 -5.55 14.28
C ASP A 247 -30.41 -5.83 12.93
N GLU A 248 -31.49 -6.62 12.96
CA GLU A 248 -32.21 -6.99 11.73
C GLU A 248 -32.70 -5.77 10.92
N LYS A 249 -33.07 -4.68 11.61
CA LYS A 249 -33.53 -3.46 10.99
C LYS A 249 -32.38 -2.72 10.29
N SER A 250 -31.28 -2.50 10.99
CA SER A 250 -30.10 -1.81 10.46
C SER A 250 -29.45 -2.61 9.32
N PHE A 251 -29.42 -3.95 9.44
CA PHE A 251 -28.92 -4.82 8.38
C PHE A 251 -29.74 -4.68 7.08
N LYS A 252 -31.08 -4.68 7.17
CA LYS A 252 -31.95 -4.46 6.02
C LYS A 252 -31.75 -3.06 5.43
N GLU A 253 -31.64 -2.04 6.29
CA GLU A 253 -31.45 -0.64 5.89
C GLU A 253 -30.14 -0.46 5.11
N ILE A 254 -29.01 -0.99 5.58
CA ILE A 254 -27.71 -0.96 4.88
C ILE A 254 -27.84 -1.62 3.50
N ASN A 255 -28.39 -2.83 3.43
CA ASN A 255 -28.49 -3.57 2.17
C ASN A 255 -29.40 -2.88 1.13
N VAL A 256 -30.45 -2.23 1.58
CA VAL A 256 -31.32 -1.44 0.70
C VAL A 256 -30.59 -0.21 0.18
N LEU A 257 -29.91 0.54 1.03
CA LEU A 257 -29.16 1.73 0.66
C LEU A 257 -28.01 1.43 -0.33
N LEU A 258 -27.24 0.36 -0.08
CA LEU A 258 -26.14 -0.01 -0.98
C LEU A 258 -26.63 -0.35 -2.40
N LYS A 259 -27.80 -0.98 -2.53
CA LYS A 259 -28.40 -1.35 -3.82
C LYS A 259 -29.24 -0.26 -4.47
N ASN A 260 -29.56 0.80 -3.72
CA ASN A 260 -30.42 1.86 -4.23
C ASN A 260 -29.62 2.82 -5.16
N ASN A 261 -30.02 2.88 -6.42
CA ASN A 261 -29.47 3.79 -7.43
C ASN A 261 -30.39 4.97 -7.77
N GLU A 262 -31.53 5.12 -7.06
CA GLU A 262 -32.50 6.18 -7.29
C GLU A 262 -32.25 7.43 -6.43
N ILE A 263 -31.47 7.30 -5.34
CA ILE A 263 -31.06 8.41 -4.47
C ILE A 263 -29.74 9.03 -4.95
N THR A 264 -29.52 10.28 -4.60
CA THR A 264 -28.26 10.97 -4.92
C THR A 264 -27.08 10.36 -4.18
N ALA A 265 -25.86 10.55 -4.70
CA ALA A 265 -24.64 10.09 -4.06
C ALA A 265 -24.51 10.61 -2.62
N ASP A 266 -24.77 11.90 -2.42
CA ASP A 266 -24.67 12.55 -1.10
C ASP A 266 -25.70 11.98 -0.11
N GLU A 267 -26.94 11.75 -0.56
CA GLU A 267 -27.97 11.11 0.27
C GLU A 267 -27.58 9.69 0.67
N LYS A 268 -27.01 8.91 -0.26
CA LYS A 268 -26.54 7.55 0.00
C LYS A 268 -25.40 7.55 1.04
N ILE A 269 -24.37 8.36 0.81
CA ILE A 269 -23.22 8.49 1.72
C ILE A 269 -23.69 8.89 3.12
N ASN A 270 -24.49 9.97 3.23
CA ASN A 270 -24.96 10.47 4.52
C ASN A 270 -25.84 9.45 5.25
N SER A 271 -26.71 8.73 4.53
CA SER A 271 -27.58 7.70 5.13
C SER A 271 -26.78 6.52 5.70
N VAL A 272 -25.78 6.02 4.94
CA VAL A 272 -24.90 4.94 5.40
C VAL A 272 -24.03 5.40 6.56
N LYS A 273 -23.44 6.59 6.48
CA LYS A 273 -22.65 7.20 7.55
C LYS A 273 -23.43 7.32 8.85
N ASN A 274 -24.68 7.78 8.80
CA ASN A 274 -25.55 7.85 9.97
C ASN A 274 -25.81 6.47 10.63
N ILE A 275 -25.85 5.40 9.83
CA ILE A 275 -25.95 4.04 10.37
C ILE A 275 -24.62 3.65 11.04
N TYR A 276 -23.47 3.90 10.42
CA TYR A 276 -22.16 3.66 10.99
C TYR A 276 -22.00 4.38 12.34
N ASP A 277 -22.44 5.64 12.44
CA ASP A 277 -22.38 6.42 13.68
C ASP A 277 -23.26 5.81 14.79
N ARG A 278 -24.49 5.40 14.46
CA ARG A 278 -25.39 4.72 15.42
C ARG A 278 -24.81 3.39 15.94
N LEU A 279 -24.09 2.67 15.09
CA LEU A 279 -23.47 1.37 15.44
C LEU A 279 -22.09 1.50 16.08
N GLY A 280 -21.54 2.73 16.20
CA GLY A 280 -20.22 2.98 16.79
C GLY A 280 -19.05 2.47 15.93
N VAL A 281 -19.24 2.38 14.61
CA VAL A 281 -18.25 1.82 13.67
C VAL A 281 -16.98 2.65 13.63
N SER A 282 -17.10 3.98 13.66
CA SER A 282 -15.96 4.90 13.67
C SER A 282 -15.01 4.63 14.84
N ASP A 283 -15.54 4.52 16.05
CA ASP A 283 -14.74 4.28 17.25
C ASP A 283 -14.01 2.94 17.20
N ILE A 284 -14.68 1.90 16.68
CA ILE A 284 -14.09 0.56 16.51
C ILE A 284 -12.96 0.60 15.49
N ALA A 285 -13.14 1.28 14.37
CA ALA A 285 -12.10 1.43 13.35
C ALA A 285 -10.87 2.15 13.93
N LEU A 286 -11.06 3.27 14.64
CA LEU A 286 -9.98 4.01 15.28
C LEU A 286 -9.27 3.20 16.37
N GLN A 287 -10.01 2.43 17.17
CA GLN A 287 -9.42 1.53 18.16
C GLN A 287 -8.59 0.42 17.50
N THR A 288 -9.12 -0.23 16.47
CA THR A 288 -8.42 -1.30 15.73
C THR A 288 -7.17 -0.77 15.04
N MET A 289 -7.25 0.39 14.40
CA MET A 289 -6.11 1.10 13.83
C MET A 289 -5.02 1.34 14.89
N ASN A 290 -5.39 1.83 16.07
CA ASN A 290 -4.44 2.07 17.16
C ASN A 290 -3.83 0.77 17.70
N ILE A 291 -4.58 -0.32 17.79
CA ILE A 291 -4.05 -1.63 18.19
C ILE A 291 -2.91 -2.06 17.24
N TYR A 292 -3.15 -2.02 15.92
CA TYR A 292 -2.11 -2.36 14.95
C TYR A 292 -0.92 -1.40 14.98
N TYR A 293 -1.15 -0.11 15.19
CA TYR A 293 -0.07 0.85 15.39
C TYR A 293 0.79 0.52 16.61
N GLN A 294 0.18 0.23 17.77
CA GLN A 294 0.93 -0.14 18.98
C GLN A 294 1.69 -1.46 18.80
N GLN A 295 1.13 -2.42 18.08
CA GLN A 295 1.84 -3.64 17.71
C GLN A 295 3.05 -3.32 16.82
N ALA A 296 2.91 -2.44 15.83
CA ALA A 296 4.02 -2.01 14.99
C ALA A 296 5.15 -1.41 15.85
N ILE A 297 4.84 -0.45 16.70
CA ILE A 297 5.84 0.17 17.60
C ILE A 297 6.50 -0.88 18.52
N SER A 298 5.73 -1.86 19.02
CA SER A 298 6.28 -2.96 19.81
C SER A 298 7.30 -3.78 19.03
N PHE A 299 7.07 -4.08 17.76
CA PHE A 299 8.04 -4.78 16.90
C PHE A 299 9.27 -3.93 16.59
N LEU A 300 9.10 -2.63 16.32
CA LEU A 300 10.24 -1.74 16.10
C LEU A 300 11.17 -1.64 17.33
N ARG A 301 10.60 -1.66 18.53
CA ARG A 301 11.37 -1.70 19.79
C ARG A 301 12.16 -2.99 19.97
N GLN A 302 11.76 -4.10 19.36
CA GLN A 302 12.48 -5.37 19.40
C GLN A 302 13.72 -5.38 18.48
N VAL A 303 13.83 -4.44 17.56
CA VAL A 303 15.02 -4.29 16.70
C VAL A 303 16.20 -3.87 17.56
N VAL A 304 17.25 -4.70 17.56
CA VAL A 304 18.46 -4.48 18.37
C VAL A 304 19.53 -3.83 17.49
N VAL A 305 19.98 -2.66 17.90
CA VAL A 305 21.03 -1.89 17.23
C VAL A 305 21.96 -1.24 18.25
N PRO A 306 23.23 -0.97 17.90
CA PRO A 306 24.16 -0.30 18.82
C PRO A 306 23.77 1.13 19.19
N ASP A 307 23.06 1.82 18.30
CA ASP A 307 22.59 3.19 18.49
C ASP A 307 21.07 3.26 18.22
N GLU A 308 20.30 3.35 19.28
CA GLU A 308 18.84 3.44 19.25
C GLU A 308 18.29 4.61 18.39
N LYS A 309 19.08 5.70 18.29
CA LYS A 309 18.70 6.87 17.47
C LYS A 309 18.48 6.50 16.01
N ARG A 310 19.11 5.45 15.53
CA ARG A 310 18.96 5.00 14.13
C ARG A 310 17.52 4.59 13.79
N LYS A 311 16.67 4.28 14.79
CA LYS A 311 15.25 3.94 14.62
C LYS A 311 14.33 5.16 14.55
N GLU A 312 14.79 6.34 15.01
CA GLU A 312 13.97 7.56 15.11
C GLU A 312 13.28 7.92 13.78
N GLY A 313 13.95 7.69 12.64
CA GLY A 313 13.37 7.96 11.33
C GLY A 313 12.09 7.14 11.07
N LEU A 314 12.10 5.84 11.43
CA LEU A 314 10.94 4.98 11.28
C LEU A 314 9.86 5.27 12.32
N GLU A 315 10.23 5.64 13.55
CA GLU A 315 9.29 6.06 14.59
C GLU A 315 8.52 7.31 14.16
N LEU A 316 9.25 8.34 13.71
CA LEU A 316 8.64 9.57 13.20
C LEU A 316 7.75 9.32 11.96
N PHE A 317 8.16 8.40 11.09
CA PHE A 317 7.33 8.01 9.96
C PHE A 317 6.02 7.37 10.42
N ALA A 318 6.07 6.41 11.35
CA ALA A 318 4.90 5.75 11.89
C ALA A 318 3.95 6.73 12.59
N GLU A 319 4.49 7.67 13.37
CA GLU A 319 3.70 8.72 14.00
C GLU A 319 3.01 9.65 12.98
N LYS A 320 3.73 10.08 11.95
CA LYS A 320 3.16 10.92 10.88
C LYS A 320 2.07 10.18 10.12
N LEU A 321 2.22 8.87 9.93
CA LEU A 321 1.23 8.04 9.27
C LEU A 321 -0.08 8.00 10.08
N LEU A 322 0.02 7.78 11.39
CA LEU A 322 -1.14 7.74 12.30
C LEU A 322 -1.85 9.10 12.41
N LYS A 323 -1.07 10.20 12.40
CA LYS A 323 -1.60 11.58 12.53
C LYS A 323 -2.08 12.18 11.19
N ARG A 324 -2.21 11.35 10.16
CA ARG A 324 -2.65 11.78 8.82
C ARG A 324 -4.15 12.10 8.84
N GLU A 325 -4.49 13.22 9.48
CA GLU A 325 -5.82 13.83 9.39
C GLU A 325 -5.92 14.83 8.22
N LYS A 326 -4.79 15.04 7.53
CA LYS A 326 -4.64 16.12 6.54
C LYS A 326 -3.93 15.62 5.29
#